data_9f452b7a8c9f21c0a3e0bb4cde0ea9a1
#
_entry.id   9f452b7a8c9f21c0a3e0bb4cde0ea9a1
#
_cell.length_a   1.000
_cell.length_b   1.000
_cell.length_c   1.000
_cell.angle_alpha   90.00
_cell.angle_beta   90.00
_cell.angle_gamma   90.00
#
_symmetry.space_group_name_H-M   'P 1'
#
loop_
_entity.id
_entity.type
_entity.pdbx_description
1 polymer ?
#
loop_
_entity_poly.entity_id
_entity_poly.type
_entity_poly.pdbx_seq_one_letter_code
_entity_poly.pdbx_strand_id
1 'polypeptide(L)'
;MKYTSYAILLLAVLSLNSCASIRKSKGVADKDMTASSLLKRMEKQRLSPDWFESRLRIDYADEDMSVSASATIRMKKDSLLWLSVKKLGFEIARVQVTSDSVYVVDRFNKEYTIKGLAYLASSYGLPAGSLSELQDFILGNPIF
;
A
#
# COMPACT_ATOMS: atom_id res chain seq x y z
N MET A 1 2.89 50.42 -29.70
CA MET A 1 1.88 50.15 -28.66
C MET A 1 0.68 49.27 -29.08
N LYS A 2 0.31 49.20 -30.38
CA LYS A 2 -0.82 48.32 -30.81
C LYS A 2 -0.49 46.83 -30.82
N TYR A 3 0.74 46.43 -31.12
CA TYR A 3 1.14 45.01 -31.21
C TYR A 3 1.33 44.32 -29.85
N THR A 4 1.66 45.08 -28.81
CA THR A 4 1.76 44.55 -27.43
C THR A 4 0.41 44.12 -26.87
N SER A 5 -0.66 44.86 -27.26
CA SER A 5 -2.03 44.54 -26.82
C SER A 5 -2.53 43.24 -27.47
N TYR A 6 -2.19 42.97 -28.73
CA TYR A 6 -2.55 41.74 -29.44
C TYR A 6 -1.77 40.51 -28.89
N ALA A 7 -0.50 40.71 -28.51
CA ALA A 7 0.32 39.64 -27.91
C ALA A 7 -0.24 39.18 -26.56
N ILE A 8 -0.69 40.11 -25.72
CA ILE A 8 -1.30 39.83 -24.44
C ILE A 8 -2.65 39.08 -24.60
N LEU A 9 -3.44 39.50 -25.58
CA LEU A 9 -4.73 38.87 -25.88
C LEU A 9 -4.53 37.45 -26.41
N LEU A 10 -3.53 37.21 -27.25
CA LEU A 10 -3.19 35.88 -27.76
C LEU A 10 -2.71 34.93 -26.65
N LEU A 11 -1.91 35.45 -25.71
CA LEU A 11 -1.43 34.70 -24.56
C LEU A 11 -2.57 34.28 -23.60
N ALA A 12 -3.55 35.18 -23.41
CA ALA A 12 -4.73 34.94 -22.60
C ALA A 12 -5.65 33.86 -23.20
N VAL A 13 -5.78 33.77 -24.51
CA VAL A 13 -6.58 32.78 -25.22
C VAL A 13 -5.91 31.40 -25.16
N LEU A 14 -4.59 31.31 -25.20
CA LEU A 14 -3.82 30.07 -25.09
C LEU A 14 -3.90 29.43 -23.67
N SER A 15 -4.05 30.26 -22.63
CA SER A 15 -4.16 29.76 -21.25
C SER A 15 -5.54 29.15 -20.92
N LEU A 16 -6.58 29.41 -21.70
CA LEU A 16 -7.93 28.88 -21.48
C LEU A 16 -8.11 27.42 -21.94
N ASN A 17 -7.18 26.86 -22.70
CA ASN A 17 -7.26 25.47 -23.17
C ASN A 17 -6.65 24.44 -22.20
N SER A 18 -6.19 24.86 -21.02
CA SER A 18 -5.68 23.97 -19.97
C SER A 18 -6.83 23.35 -19.13
N CYS A 19 -7.92 22.93 -19.78
CA CYS A 19 -8.88 22.04 -19.14
C CYS A 19 -8.28 20.64 -19.10
N ALA A 20 -7.61 20.32 -17.99
CA ALA A 20 -7.24 18.97 -17.66
C ALA A 20 -8.48 18.07 -17.81
N SER A 21 -8.43 17.18 -18.78
CA SER A 21 -9.40 16.11 -18.95
C SER A 21 -9.39 15.27 -17.66
N ILE A 22 -10.28 15.60 -16.73
CA ILE A 22 -10.58 14.72 -15.59
C ILE A 22 -11.13 13.44 -16.23
N ARG A 23 -10.29 12.42 -16.36
CA ARG A 23 -10.73 11.08 -16.68
C ARG A 23 -11.69 10.69 -15.57
N LYS A 24 -12.99 10.82 -15.84
CA LYS A 24 -14.03 10.17 -15.03
C LYS A 24 -13.65 8.70 -14.98
N SER A 25 -13.18 8.23 -13.82
CA SER A 25 -13.05 6.80 -13.60
C SER A 25 -14.44 6.22 -13.84
N LYS A 26 -14.61 5.41 -14.87
CA LYS A 26 -15.83 4.64 -15.13
C LYS A 26 -15.89 3.50 -14.10
N GLY A 27 -15.99 3.86 -12.84
CA GLY A 27 -16.16 2.95 -11.71
C GLY A 27 -17.56 3.03 -11.15
N VAL A 28 -18.57 3.15 -12.03
CA VAL A 28 -19.94 2.87 -11.61
C VAL A 28 -20.03 1.35 -11.52
N ALA A 29 -20.21 0.84 -10.30
CA ALA A 29 -20.58 -0.56 -10.11
C ALA A 29 -21.81 -0.84 -10.96
N ASP A 30 -21.66 -1.73 -11.93
CA ASP A 30 -22.76 -2.15 -12.81
C ASP A 30 -23.77 -2.83 -11.89
N LYS A 31 -24.97 -2.25 -11.78
CA LYS A 31 -25.98 -2.60 -10.79
C LYS A 31 -26.47 -4.04 -10.93
N ASP A 32 -26.17 -4.65 -12.08
CA ASP A 32 -26.62 -6.00 -12.46
C ASP A 32 -25.47 -7.04 -12.49
N MET A 33 -24.33 -6.72 -11.89
CA MET A 33 -23.20 -7.64 -11.91
C MET A 33 -23.41 -8.79 -10.91
N THR A 34 -23.38 -10.03 -11.39
CA THR A 34 -23.42 -11.20 -10.52
C THR A 34 -22.13 -11.32 -9.69
N ALA A 35 -22.21 -11.91 -8.50
CA ALA A 35 -21.04 -12.13 -7.64
C ALA A 35 -19.90 -12.84 -8.39
N SER A 36 -20.22 -13.85 -9.21
CA SER A 36 -19.24 -14.58 -10.00
C SER A 36 -18.53 -13.71 -11.06
N SER A 37 -19.24 -12.78 -11.68
CA SER A 37 -18.65 -11.87 -12.66
C SER A 37 -17.76 -10.82 -11.99
N LEU A 38 -18.15 -10.38 -10.78
CA LEU A 38 -17.32 -9.48 -9.96
C LEU A 38 -16.01 -10.15 -9.56
N LEU A 39 -16.09 -11.36 -9.02
CA LEU A 39 -14.91 -12.15 -8.62
C LEU A 39 -13.94 -12.36 -9.79
N LYS A 40 -14.45 -12.72 -10.98
CA LYS A 40 -13.63 -12.86 -12.19
C LYS A 40 -12.93 -11.55 -12.58
N ARG A 41 -13.60 -10.40 -12.42
CA ARG A 41 -13.00 -9.09 -12.72
C ARG A 41 -11.93 -8.73 -11.70
N MET A 42 -12.15 -9.00 -10.42
CA MET A 42 -11.16 -8.79 -9.37
C MET A 42 -9.92 -9.66 -9.62
N GLU A 43 -10.11 -10.94 -9.92
CA GLU A 43 -9.02 -11.86 -10.22
C GLU A 43 -8.21 -11.43 -11.45
N LYS A 44 -8.88 -10.94 -12.50
CA LYS A 44 -8.21 -10.40 -13.70
C LYS A 44 -7.34 -9.17 -13.41
N GLN A 45 -7.65 -8.44 -12.34
CA GLN A 45 -6.93 -7.24 -11.92
C GLN A 45 -5.92 -7.51 -10.78
N ARG A 46 -5.72 -8.78 -10.42
CA ARG A 46 -4.77 -9.18 -9.39
C ARG A 46 -3.36 -8.65 -9.72
N LEU A 47 -2.74 -8.02 -8.75
CA LEU A 47 -1.35 -7.58 -8.83
C LEU A 47 -0.45 -8.74 -8.40
N SER A 48 0.55 -9.06 -9.19
CA SER A 48 1.49 -10.16 -8.88
C SER A 48 2.91 -9.83 -9.33
N PRO A 49 3.51 -8.76 -8.78
CA PRO A 49 4.88 -8.38 -9.09
C PRO A 49 5.86 -9.38 -8.47
N ASP A 50 6.96 -9.69 -9.15
CA ASP A 50 8.04 -10.52 -8.59
C ASP A 50 8.72 -9.83 -7.41
N TRP A 51 8.84 -8.49 -7.50
CA TRP A 51 9.36 -7.62 -6.46
C TRP A 51 8.43 -6.44 -6.23
N PHE A 52 8.23 -6.07 -4.97
CA PHE A 52 7.46 -4.91 -4.57
C PHE A 52 8.17 -4.17 -3.45
N GLU A 53 8.23 -2.84 -3.56
CA GLU A 53 8.66 -1.95 -2.47
C GLU A 53 7.64 -0.83 -2.31
N SER A 54 7.26 -0.55 -1.07
CA SER A 54 6.43 0.60 -0.71
C SER A 54 6.97 1.28 0.54
N ARG A 55 6.82 2.61 0.58
CA ARG A 55 7.10 3.42 1.76
C ARG A 55 5.81 4.01 2.27
N LEU A 56 5.59 3.86 3.56
CA LEU A 56 4.38 4.26 4.23
C LEU A 56 4.72 5.27 5.32
N ARG A 57 3.82 6.20 5.57
CA ARG A 57 3.78 6.98 6.81
C ARG A 57 2.67 6.40 7.67
N ILE A 58 2.98 6.15 8.93
CA ILE A 58 2.05 5.65 9.93
C ILE A 58 1.89 6.77 10.95
N ASP A 59 0.70 7.30 11.06
CA ASP A 59 0.33 8.25 12.10
C ASP A 59 -0.72 7.56 12.97
N TYR A 60 -0.38 7.33 14.24
CA TYR A 60 -1.25 6.73 15.25
C TYR A 60 -1.55 7.78 16.32
N ALA A 61 -2.80 7.93 16.66
CA ALA A 61 -3.23 8.80 17.75
C ALA A 61 -4.37 8.14 18.52
N ASP A 62 -4.27 8.16 19.84
CA ASP A 62 -5.33 7.85 20.80
C ASP A 62 -5.39 8.91 21.90
N GLU A 63 -6.16 8.66 22.96
CA GLU A 63 -6.35 9.62 24.06
C GLU A 63 -5.05 9.92 24.82
N ASP A 64 -4.12 8.95 24.88
CA ASP A 64 -2.90 9.04 25.69
C ASP A 64 -1.65 9.31 24.87
N MET A 65 -1.64 8.98 23.55
CA MET A 65 -0.43 8.95 22.78
C MET A 65 -0.65 9.34 21.30
N SER A 66 0.30 10.12 20.77
CA SER A 66 0.40 10.38 19.32
C SER A 66 1.80 10.01 18.83
N VAL A 67 1.87 9.14 17.82
CA VAL A 67 3.12 8.65 17.26
C VAL A 67 3.08 8.70 15.74
N SER A 68 4.11 9.33 15.15
CA SER A 68 4.38 9.27 13.71
C SER A 68 5.61 8.42 13.44
N ALA A 69 5.51 7.50 12.49
CA ALA A 69 6.60 6.64 12.05
C ALA A 69 6.60 6.49 10.54
N SER A 70 7.72 6.12 9.96
CA SER A 70 7.81 5.69 8.57
C SER A 70 8.04 4.18 8.51
N ALA A 71 7.39 3.52 7.57
CA ALA A 71 7.60 2.11 7.32
C ALA A 71 8.02 1.88 5.87
N THR A 72 8.89 0.89 5.67
CA THR A 72 9.26 0.40 4.34
C THR A 72 8.91 -1.07 4.27
N ILE A 73 8.08 -1.43 3.31
CA ILE A 73 7.73 -2.82 3.00
C ILE A 73 8.48 -3.22 1.74
N ARG A 74 9.10 -4.39 1.77
CA ARG A 74 9.70 -5.06 0.61
C ARG A 74 9.20 -6.48 0.53
N MET A 75 8.81 -6.90 -0.65
CA MET A 75 8.36 -8.27 -0.88
C MET A 75 9.05 -8.86 -2.08
N LYS A 76 9.40 -10.13 -1.97
CA LYS A 76 9.69 -11.01 -3.09
C LYS A 76 8.59 -12.05 -3.14
N LYS A 77 7.94 -12.18 -4.30
CA LYS A 77 6.81 -13.07 -4.50
C LYS A 77 7.10 -14.46 -3.93
N ASP A 78 6.15 -14.99 -3.16
CA ASP A 78 6.13 -16.34 -2.55
C ASP A 78 7.39 -16.71 -1.74
N SER A 79 8.27 -15.75 -1.44
CA SER A 79 9.55 -16.01 -0.80
C SER A 79 9.79 -15.22 0.48
N LEU A 80 9.49 -13.92 0.45
CA LEU A 80 9.87 -13.03 1.55
C LEU A 80 8.94 -11.81 1.63
N LEU A 81 8.62 -11.44 2.86
CA LEU A 81 8.12 -10.11 3.20
C LEU A 81 9.05 -9.51 4.25
N TRP A 82 9.47 -8.29 4.04
CA TRP A 82 10.34 -7.56 4.94
C TRP A 82 9.72 -6.18 5.23
N LEU A 83 9.61 -5.85 6.51
CA LEU A 83 9.08 -4.60 7.01
C LEU A 83 10.09 -3.97 7.95
N SER A 84 10.41 -2.70 7.75
CA SER A 84 11.20 -1.89 8.67
C SER A 84 10.41 -0.67 9.09
N VAL A 85 10.30 -0.43 10.39
CA VAL A 85 9.65 0.75 10.96
C VAL A 85 10.70 1.66 11.56
N LYS A 86 10.64 2.95 11.20
CA LYS A 86 11.58 3.98 11.65
C LYS A 86 10.85 5.14 12.29
N LYS A 87 11.39 5.63 13.39
CA LYS A 87 10.96 6.88 14.06
C LYS A 87 12.15 7.84 14.11
N LEU A 88 11.96 9.07 13.64
CA LEU A 88 13.01 10.10 13.56
C LEU A 88 14.29 9.60 12.85
N GLY A 89 14.16 8.75 11.82
CA GLY A 89 15.28 8.19 11.07
C GLY A 89 15.90 6.91 11.67
N PHE A 90 15.61 6.57 12.92
CA PHE A 90 16.12 5.36 13.58
C PHE A 90 15.16 4.19 13.41
N GLU A 91 15.69 3.02 13.04
CA GLU A 91 14.90 1.80 12.99
C GLU A 91 14.54 1.36 14.41
N ILE A 92 13.23 1.30 14.68
CA ILE A 92 12.67 0.89 15.97
C ILE A 92 12.18 -0.55 15.97
N ALA A 93 11.73 -1.04 14.80
CA ALA A 93 11.30 -2.42 14.64
C ALA A 93 11.59 -2.93 13.23
N ARG A 94 11.78 -4.24 13.13
CA ARG A 94 11.91 -4.96 11.87
C ARG A 94 11.16 -6.26 11.95
N VAL A 95 10.42 -6.57 10.89
CA VAL A 95 9.73 -7.85 10.73
C VAL A 95 10.18 -8.49 9.42
N GLN A 96 10.46 -9.76 9.47
CA GLN A 96 10.72 -10.59 8.30
C GLN A 96 9.78 -11.79 8.35
N VAL A 97 9.08 -12.05 7.26
CA VAL A 97 8.17 -13.19 7.13
C VAL A 97 8.64 -14.04 5.96
N THR A 98 8.78 -15.33 6.23
CA THR A 98 9.05 -16.38 5.26
C THR A 98 7.82 -17.30 5.14
N SER A 99 7.90 -18.36 4.35
CA SER A 99 6.79 -19.32 4.19
C SER A 99 6.37 -20.00 5.49
N ASP A 100 7.27 -20.11 6.46
CA ASP A 100 7.09 -20.89 7.69
C ASP A 100 7.27 -20.08 8.98
N SER A 101 8.01 -18.98 8.92
CA SER A 101 8.47 -18.28 10.13
C SER A 101 8.31 -16.76 10.02
N VAL A 102 8.09 -16.16 11.19
CA VAL A 102 8.07 -14.71 11.41
C VAL A 102 9.18 -14.35 12.38
N TYR A 103 10.06 -13.46 11.95
CA TYR A 103 11.15 -12.91 12.74
C TYR A 103 10.82 -11.47 13.08
N VAL A 104 10.81 -11.13 14.35
CA VAL A 104 10.57 -9.78 14.84
C VAL A 104 11.76 -9.32 15.63
N VAL A 105 12.30 -8.16 15.28
CA VAL A 105 13.32 -7.45 16.05
C VAL A 105 12.71 -6.17 16.56
N ASP A 106 12.52 -6.06 17.86
CA ASP A 106 12.12 -4.84 18.56
C ASP A 106 13.38 -4.18 19.14
N ARG A 107 13.83 -3.09 18.49
CA ARG A 107 15.01 -2.36 18.93
C ARG A 107 14.73 -1.42 20.09
N PHE A 108 13.47 -1.05 20.28
CA PHE A 108 13.08 -0.19 21.38
C PHE A 108 13.14 -0.94 22.71
N ASN A 109 12.55 -2.15 22.74
CA ASN A 109 12.58 -3.01 23.93
C ASN A 109 13.82 -3.92 23.96
N LYS A 110 14.66 -3.92 22.92
CA LYS A 110 15.82 -4.80 22.75
C LYS A 110 15.44 -6.29 22.76
N GLU A 111 14.31 -6.60 22.16
CA GLU A 111 13.76 -7.93 22.09
C GLU A 111 13.84 -8.51 20.68
N TYR A 112 13.87 -9.82 20.63
CA TYR A 112 13.88 -10.57 19.40
C TYR A 112 12.98 -11.79 19.56
N THR A 113 12.12 -12.03 18.56
CA THR A 113 11.13 -13.09 18.60
C THR A 113 11.12 -13.88 17.28
N ILE A 114 11.05 -15.21 17.37
CA ILE A 114 10.76 -16.09 16.23
C ILE A 114 9.47 -16.84 16.54
N LYS A 115 8.54 -16.82 15.59
CA LYS A 115 7.25 -17.53 15.67
C LYS A 115 6.96 -18.19 14.33
N GLY A 116 6.07 -19.20 14.35
CA GLY A 116 5.48 -19.71 13.11
C GLY A 116 4.53 -18.71 12.47
N LEU A 117 4.29 -18.83 11.16
CA LEU A 117 3.43 -17.89 10.41
C LEU A 117 2.01 -17.77 10.99
N ALA A 118 1.44 -18.87 11.51
CA ALA A 118 0.13 -18.89 12.17
C ALA A 118 0.01 -17.91 13.36
N TYR A 119 1.13 -17.49 13.94
CA TYR A 119 1.17 -16.49 15.00
C TYR A 119 0.59 -15.13 14.55
N LEU A 120 0.80 -14.73 13.28
CA LEU A 120 0.26 -13.48 12.77
C LEU A 120 -1.27 -13.49 12.76
N ALA A 121 -1.89 -14.61 12.36
CA ALA A 121 -3.33 -14.75 12.35
C ALA A 121 -3.89 -14.72 13.79
N SER A 122 -3.27 -15.46 14.72
CA SER A 122 -3.76 -15.56 16.09
C SER A 122 -3.55 -14.30 16.94
N SER A 123 -2.45 -13.57 16.71
CA SER A 123 -2.08 -12.43 17.56
C SER A 123 -2.54 -11.09 17.00
N TYR A 124 -2.69 -10.98 15.67
CA TYR A 124 -3.00 -9.72 15.01
C TYR A 124 -4.27 -9.78 14.15
N GLY A 125 -4.98 -10.92 14.13
CA GLY A 125 -6.21 -11.09 13.34
C GLY A 125 -5.98 -10.94 11.82
N LEU A 126 -4.75 -11.14 11.34
CA LEU A 126 -4.44 -11.03 9.92
C LEU A 126 -5.01 -12.25 9.18
N PRO A 127 -5.65 -12.08 8.04
CA PRO A 127 -6.14 -13.18 7.21
C PRO A 127 -4.95 -13.83 6.46
N ALA A 128 -4.04 -14.48 7.20
CA ALA A 128 -2.83 -15.02 6.62
C ALA A 128 -2.58 -16.44 7.12
N GLY A 129 -3.13 -17.42 6.42
CA GLY A 129 -2.75 -18.83 6.55
C GLY A 129 -1.41 -19.12 5.87
N SER A 130 -1.00 -18.30 4.91
CA SER A 130 0.24 -18.45 4.13
C SER A 130 0.92 -17.10 3.84
N LEU A 131 2.21 -17.16 3.45
CA LEU A 131 2.94 -15.95 3.02
C LEU A 131 2.31 -15.32 1.78
N SER A 132 1.82 -16.12 0.83
CA SER A 132 1.15 -15.60 -0.38
C SER A 132 -0.12 -14.85 -0.05
N GLU A 133 -0.97 -15.35 0.87
CA GLU A 133 -2.16 -14.64 1.33
C GLU A 133 -1.82 -13.31 2.02
N LEU A 134 -0.75 -13.29 2.83
CA LEU A 134 -0.28 -12.06 3.45
C LEU A 134 0.21 -11.04 2.41
N GLN A 135 0.90 -11.50 1.38
CA GLN A 135 1.34 -10.67 0.27
C GLN A 135 0.15 -10.14 -0.54
N ASP A 136 -0.84 -10.99 -0.83
CA ASP A 136 -2.09 -10.60 -1.49
C ASP A 136 -2.85 -9.55 -0.68
N PHE A 137 -2.95 -9.72 0.64
CA PHE A 137 -3.56 -8.74 1.53
C PHE A 137 -2.89 -7.36 1.42
N ILE A 138 -1.54 -7.32 1.45
CA ILE A 138 -0.78 -6.07 1.34
C ILE A 138 -0.95 -5.41 -0.03
N LEU A 139 -1.06 -6.20 -1.09
CA LEU A 139 -1.29 -5.71 -2.45
C LEU A 139 -2.74 -5.30 -2.71
N GLY A 140 -3.67 -5.59 -1.78
CA GLY A 140 -5.10 -5.35 -1.97
C GLY A 140 -5.76 -6.32 -2.94
N ASN A 141 -5.14 -7.48 -3.14
CA ASN A 141 -5.72 -8.56 -3.93
C ASN A 141 -6.88 -9.24 -3.17
N PRO A 142 -7.85 -9.82 -3.89
CA PRO A 142 -8.89 -10.63 -3.25
C PRO A 142 -8.28 -11.89 -2.62
N ILE A 143 -8.70 -12.17 -1.38
CA ILE A 143 -8.36 -13.38 -0.64
C ILE A 143 -9.64 -14.21 -0.52
N PHE A 144 -9.62 -15.47 -0.94
CA PHE A 144 -10.77 -16.38 -0.97
C PHE A 144 -10.49 -17.61 -0.15
#